data_4def874cdef671ccdf0a1b82411703b2
#
_entry.id   4def874cdef671ccdf0a1b82411703b2
#
_cell.length_a   1.000
_cell.length_b   1.000
_cell.length_c   1.000
_cell.angle_alpha   90.00
_cell.angle_beta   90.00
_cell.angle_gamma   90.00
#
_symmetry.space_group_name_H-M   'P 1'
#
loop_
_entity.id
_entity.type
_entity.pdbx_description
1 polymer ?
#
loop_
_entity_poly.entity_id
_entity_poly.type
_entity_poly.pdbx_seq_one_letter_code
_entity_poly.pdbx_strand_id
1 'polypeptide(L)'
;MPFNRRINEDVLNILREYAQSHNMTETEALESAIILQSNVEKLKGDKIMKIVIPSKEEKLCGHFGHCEYFTFAEVNPETKEIISIEKKVPEDGISCQSASWISSQGANLVLAGGMGGRPLQIFAQNGVKVVVGCPELDVEEVINQYFNDTLSTGENSCEGEHHHCHGHRHEHKHCSKI
;
A
#
# COMPACT_ATOMS: atom_id res chain seq x y z
N MET A 1 21.14 39.96 9.44
CA MET A 1 22.14 39.33 8.58
C MET A 1 21.44 38.97 7.26
N PRO A 2 21.72 39.62 6.13
CA PRO A 2 21.11 39.24 4.86
C PRO A 2 21.73 37.92 4.38
N PHE A 3 20.86 36.95 4.15
CA PHE A 3 21.22 35.66 3.55
C PHE A 3 21.51 35.88 2.06
N ASN A 4 22.76 36.17 1.73
CA ASN A 4 23.19 36.28 0.34
C ASN A 4 23.53 34.88 -0.18
N ARG A 5 22.50 34.07 -0.55
CA ARG A 5 22.70 32.88 -1.35
C ARG A 5 23.00 33.34 -2.76
N ARG A 6 24.26 33.26 -3.17
CA ARG A 6 24.63 33.38 -4.57
C ARG A 6 23.96 32.20 -5.30
N ILE A 7 22.96 32.52 -6.10
CA ILE A 7 22.39 31.56 -7.05
C ILE A 7 23.50 31.26 -8.05
N ASN A 8 23.76 29.98 -8.28
CA ASN A 8 24.78 29.51 -9.22
C ASN A 8 24.43 30.04 -10.64
N GLU A 9 25.42 30.52 -11.36
CA GLU A 9 25.28 31.10 -12.71
C GLU A 9 24.60 30.10 -13.68
N ASP A 10 24.86 28.81 -13.51
CA ASP A 10 24.23 27.75 -14.31
C ASP A 10 22.70 27.69 -14.10
N VAL A 11 22.25 27.89 -12.89
CA VAL A 11 20.80 27.92 -12.56
C VAL A 11 20.14 29.17 -13.16
N LEU A 12 20.84 30.31 -13.15
CA LEU A 12 20.34 31.54 -13.78
C LEU A 12 20.21 31.39 -15.29
N ASN A 13 21.17 30.72 -15.94
CA ASN A 13 21.12 30.46 -17.38
C ASN A 13 19.98 29.54 -17.77
N ILE A 14 19.74 28.46 -16.99
CA ILE A 14 18.60 27.55 -17.20
C ILE A 14 17.27 28.31 -17.02
N LEU A 15 17.17 29.17 -16.02
CA LEU A 15 15.98 29.99 -15.79
C LEU A 15 15.71 30.97 -16.95
N ARG A 16 16.77 31.57 -17.51
CA ARG A 16 16.65 32.50 -18.66
C ARG A 16 16.17 31.75 -19.91
N GLU A 17 16.76 30.62 -20.21
CA GLU A 17 16.35 29.78 -21.35
C GLU A 17 14.88 29.32 -21.20
N TYR A 18 14.47 28.91 -19.99
CA TYR A 18 13.10 28.53 -19.70
C TYR A 18 12.13 29.70 -19.88
N ALA A 19 12.46 30.87 -19.32
CA ALA A 19 11.64 32.07 -19.44
C ALA A 19 11.46 32.51 -20.90
N GLN A 20 12.54 32.46 -21.70
CA GLN A 20 12.50 32.78 -23.13
C GLN A 20 11.64 31.80 -23.93
N SER A 21 11.77 30.50 -23.65
CA SER A 21 11.01 29.47 -24.37
C SER A 21 9.49 29.53 -24.08
N HIS A 22 9.10 30.06 -22.94
CA HIS A 22 7.69 30.17 -22.52
C HIS A 22 7.14 31.61 -22.59
N ASN A 23 7.91 32.56 -23.14
CA ASN A 23 7.53 33.96 -23.31
C ASN A 23 7.09 34.63 -22.00
N MET A 24 7.81 34.37 -20.92
CA MET A 24 7.59 34.91 -19.57
C MET A 24 8.84 35.61 -19.06
N THR A 25 8.70 36.41 -18.02
CA THR A 25 9.82 37.08 -17.35
C THR A 25 10.60 36.12 -16.45
N GLU A 26 11.88 36.45 -16.14
CA GLU A 26 12.69 35.65 -15.20
C GLU A 26 12.03 35.54 -13.82
N THR A 27 11.30 36.56 -13.40
CA THR A 27 10.56 36.59 -12.14
C THR A 27 9.39 35.62 -12.13
N GLU A 28 8.60 35.60 -13.21
CA GLU A 28 7.48 34.66 -13.38
C GLU A 28 7.97 33.21 -13.50
N ALA A 29 9.12 32.98 -14.14
CA ALA A 29 9.74 31.66 -14.21
C ALA A 29 10.22 31.19 -12.83
N LEU A 30 10.77 32.08 -12.01
CA LEU A 30 11.15 31.80 -10.61
C LEU A 30 9.94 31.51 -9.73
N GLU A 31 8.89 32.30 -9.83
CA GLU A 31 7.64 32.07 -9.09
C GLU A 31 6.99 30.73 -9.46
N SER A 32 6.94 30.42 -10.75
CA SER A 32 6.46 29.13 -11.25
C SER A 32 7.30 27.96 -10.75
N ALA A 33 8.62 28.09 -10.72
CA ALA A 33 9.52 27.08 -10.18
C ALA A 33 9.36 26.88 -8.68
N ILE A 34 9.17 27.98 -7.92
CA ILE A 34 8.93 27.94 -6.46
C ILE A 34 7.57 27.27 -6.18
N ILE A 35 6.53 27.59 -6.94
CA ILE A 35 5.20 26.98 -6.80
C ILE A 35 5.25 25.50 -7.13
N LEU A 36 5.93 25.12 -8.21
CA LEU A 36 6.16 23.71 -8.57
C LEU A 36 6.94 22.97 -7.49
N GLN A 37 8.01 23.57 -6.96
CA GLN A 37 8.82 22.97 -5.90
C GLN A 37 8.05 22.86 -4.59
N SER A 38 7.25 23.85 -4.21
CA SER A 38 6.39 23.80 -3.03
C SER A 38 5.29 22.75 -3.18
N ASN A 39 4.75 22.57 -4.38
CA ASN A 39 3.78 21.49 -4.66
C ASN A 39 4.46 20.12 -4.63
N VAL A 40 5.68 19.97 -5.16
CA VAL A 40 6.46 18.73 -5.08
C VAL A 40 6.87 18.44 -3.62
N GLU A 41 7.21 19.45 -2.83
CA GLU A 41 7.51 19.28 -1.40
C GLU A 41 6.26 18.97 -0.58
N LYS A 42 5.11 19.55 -0.91
CA LYS A 42 3.81 19.13 -0.37
C LYS A 42 3.51 17.68 -0.69
N LEU A 43 3.73 17.25 -1.94
CA LEU A 43 3.58 15.86 -2.35
C LEU A 43 4.60 14.92 -1.68
N LYS A 44 5.80 15.40 -1.32
CA LYS A 44 6.82 14.63 -0.57
C LYS A 44 6.62 14.68 0.95
N GLY A 45 5.96 15.72 1.46
CA GLY A 45 5.60 15.87 2.88
C GLY A 45 4.32 15.11 3.24
N ASP A 46 3.50 14.77 2.27
CA ASP A 46 2.28 14.00 2.47
C ASP A 46 2.66 12.57 2.83
N LYS A 47 2.29 12.18 4.03
CA LYS A 47 2.52 10.86 4.59
C LYS A 47 1.76 9.82 3.76
N ILE A 48 2.38 9.32 2.69
CA ILE A 48 1.77 8.28 1.84
C ILE A 48 1.49 7.05 2.72
N MET A 49 0.26 6.60 2.71
CA MET A 49 -0.17 5.38 3.37
C MET A 49 -0.24 4.25 2.35
N LYS A 50 0.49 3.18 2.61
CA LYS A 50 0.45 1.97 1.79
C LYS A 50 -0.58 1.01 2.37
N ILE A 51 -1.67 0.79 1.64
CA ILE A 51 -2.78 -0.09 1.99
C ILE A 51 -2.67 -1.37 1.18
N VAL A 52 -2.86 -2.51 1.83
CA VAL A 52 -2.84 -3.81 1.16
C VAL A 52 -4.19 -4.50 1.32
N ILE A 53 -4.71 -5.00 0.22
CA ILE A 53 -6.01 -5.66 0.14
C ILE A 53 -5.84 -7.01 -0.54
N PRO A 54 -6.11 -8.13 0.16
CA PRO A 54 -6.22 -9.44 -0.47
C PRO A 54 -7.34 -9.41 -1.51
N SER A 55 -7.04 -9.72 -2.77
CA SER A 55 -7.97 -9.48 -3.86
C SER A 55 -8.16 -10.71 -4.73
N LYS A 56 -9.35 -10.79 -5.30
CA LYS A 56 -9.77 -11.75 -6.31
C LYS A 56 -10.75 -11.06 -7.24
N GLU A 57 -10.57 -11.20 -8.57
CA GLU A 57 -11.47 -10.63 -9.57
C GLU A 57 -11.75 -9.12 -9.36
N GLU A 58 -10.71 -8.31 -9.07
CA GLU A 58 -10.76 -6.86 -8.79
C GLU A 58 -11.44 -6.48 -7.45
N LYS A 59 -11.93 -7.44 -6.68
CA LYS A 59 -12.64 -7.24 -5.42
C LYS A 59 -11.81 -7.70 -4.24
N LEU A 60 -12.14 -7.17 -3.06
CA LEU A 60 -11.62 -7.69 -1.81
C LEU A 60 -12.06 -9.16 -1.65
N CYS A 61 -11.08 -10.03 -1.36
CA CYS A 61 -11.34 -11.45 -1.10
C CYS A 61 -11.78 -11.68 0.35
N GLY A 62 -12.86 -12.43 0.54
CA GLY A 62 -13.41 -12.74 1.85
C GLY A 62 -12.45 -13.47 2.80
N HIS A 63 -11.41 -14.15 2.27
CA HIS A 63 -10.42 -14.88 3.07
C HIS A 63 -8.99 -14.55 2.64
N PHE A 64 -8.16 -14.12 3.59
CA PHE A 64 -6.76 -13.72 3.35
C PHE A 64 -5.92 -14.78 2.64
N GLY A 65 -6.10 -16.04 2.96
CA GLY A 65 -5.31 -17.16 2.39
C GLY A 65 -5.86 -17.71 1.06
N HIS A 66 -6.98 -17.23 0.57
CA HIS A 66 -7.64 -17.73 -0.64
C HIS A 66 -7.71 -16.68 -1.76
N CYS A 67 -7.04 -15.54 -1.60
CA CYS A 67 -6.96 -14.51 -2.62
C CYS A 67 -6.09 -14.97 -3.81
N GLU A 68 -6.21 -14.30 -4.94
CA GLU A 68 -5.40 -14.55 -6.14
C GLU A 68 -4.14 -13.68 -6.17
N TYR A 69 -4.24 -12.47 -5.62
CA TYR A 69 -3.16 -11.50 -5.53
C TYR A 69 -3.41 -10.53 -4.38
N PHE A 70 -2.40 -9.77 -4.05
CA PHE A 70 -2.51 -8.64 -3.12
C PHE A 70 -2.48 -7.34 -3.91
N THR A 71 -3.47 -6.50 -3.69
CA THR A 71 -3.50 -5.14 -4.24
C THR A 71 -2.84 -4.20 -3.25
N PHE A 72 -1.78 -3.53 -3.70
CA PHE A 72 -1.07 -2.49 -2.96
C PHE A 72 -1.54 -1.14 -3.49
N ALA A 73 -2.18 -0.35 -2.66
CA ALA A 73 -2.61 1.00 -2.98
C ALA A 73 -1.80 2.00 -2.16
N GLU A 74 -1.21 2.97 -2.82
CA GLU A 74 -0.61 4.13 -2.18
C GLU A 74 -1.64 5.26 -2.16
N VAL A 75 -1.97 5.72 -0.98
CA VAL A 75 -3.05 6.70 -0.76
C VAL A 75 -2.52 7.86 0.06
N ASN A 76 -2.89 9.06 -0.31
CA ASN A 76 -2.68 10.23 0.53
C ASN A 76 -3.79 10.30 1.59
N PRO A 77 -3.49 10.12 2.88
CA PRO A 77 -4.50 10.10 3.93
C PRO A 77 -5.18 11.45 4.18
N GLU A 78 -4.56 12.57 3.75
CA GLU A 78 -5.13 13.91 3.92
C GLU A 78 -6.11 14.25 2.81
N THR A 79 -5.74 14.00 1.55
CA THR A 79 -6.61 14.23 0.38
C THR A 79 -7.54 13.07 0.09
N LYS A 80 -7.27 11.89 0.67
CA LYS A 80 -7.96 10.61 0.43
C LYS A 80 -7.86 10.13 -1.02
N GLU A 81 -6.88 10.65 -1.76
CA GLU A 81 -6.65 10.29 -3.16
C GLU A 81 -5.76 9.05 -3.28
N ILE A 82 -6.15 8.13 -4.15
CA ILE A 82 -5.36 6.96 -4.52
C ILE A 82 -4.32 7.42 -5.54
N ILE A 83 -3.03 7.32 -5.17
CA ILE A 83 -1.91 7.75 -6.00
C ILE A 83 -1.50 6.65 -6.99
N SER A 84 -1.44 5.40 -6.50
CA SER A 84 -1.07 4.26 -7.31
C SER A 84 -1.74 2.98 -6.81
N ILE A 85 -1.97 2.05 -7.72
CA ILE A 85 -2.46 0.70 -7.44
C ILE A 85 -1.57 -0.30 -8.16
N GLU A 86 -1.01 -1.24 -7.42
CA GLU A 86 -0.19 -2.34 -7.96
C GLU A 86 -0.72 -3.68 -7.48
N LYS A 87 -0.74 -4.68 -8.37
CA LYS A 87 -1.09 -6.07 -8.04
C LYS A 87 0.18 -6.89 -7.89
N LYS A 88 0.34 -7.57 -6.77
CA LYS A 88 1.53 -8.38 -6.48
C LYS A 88 1.14 -9.75 -5.93
N VAL A 89 1.93 -10.73 -6.32
CA VAL A 89 1.84 -12.10 -5.79
C VAL A 89 3.21 -12.45 -5.21
N PRO A 90 3.29 -13.00 -4.01
CA PRO A 90 4.56 -13.52 -3.46
C PRO A 90 5.12 -14.64 -4.35
N GLU A 91 6.43 -14.70 -4.50
CA GLU A 91 7.11 -15.75 -5.29
C GLU A 91 6.81 -17.16 -4.76
N ASP A 92 6.69 -17.30 -3.44
CA ASP A 92 6.37 -18.56 -2.75
C ASP A 92 4.86 -18.89 -2.77
N GLY A 93 4.06 -18.12 -3.50
CA GLY A 93 2.61 -18.24 -3.52
C GLY A 93 1.91 -17.63 -2.31
N ILE A 94 0.58 -17.67 -2.36
CA ILE A 94 -0.26 -17.07 -1.31
C ILE A 94 -0.46 -18.07 -0.18
N SER A 95 -0.11 -17.67 1.03
CA SER A 95 -0.22 -18.48 2.25
C SER A 95 -0.36 -17.60 3.49
N CYS A 96 -0.51 -18.22 4.65
CA CYS A 96 -0.45 -17.51 5.94
C CYS A 96 0.88 -16.77 6.18
N GLN A 97 1.96 -17.14 5.47
CA GLN A 97 3.27 -16.50 5.56
C GLN A 97 3.37 -15.21 4.73
N SER A 98 2.42 -15.00 3.81
CA SER A 98 2.35 -13.76 3.01
C SER A 98 2.26 -12.50 3.88
N ALA A 99 1.80 -12.61 5.14
CA ALA A 99 1.80 -11.50 6.09
C ALA A 99 3.19 -10.93 6.36
N SER A 100 4.23 -11.78 6.48
CA SER A 100 5.62 -11.34 6.65
C SER A 100 6.12 -10.61 5.39
N TRP A 101 5.82 -11.16 4.22
CA TRP A 101 6.19 -10.57 2.95
C TRP A 101 5.49 -9.21 2.74
N ILE A 102 4.19 -9.10 3.01
CA ILE A 102 3.44 -7.83 2.94
C ILE A 102 4.05 -6.79 3.87
N SER A 103 4.39 -7.19 5.11
CA SER A 103 5.04 -6.29 6.08
C SER A 103 6.39 -5.79 5.56
N SER A 104 7.19 -6.64 4.91
CA SER A 104 8.48 -6.27 4.33
C SER A 104 8.35 -5.29 3.14
N GLN A 105 7.20 -5.25 2.48
CA GLN A 105 6.88 -4.28 1.42
C GLN A 105 6.51 -2.89 1.98
N GLY A 106 6.53 -2.70 3.29
CA GLY A 106 6.24 -1.42 3.93
C GLY A 106 4.76 -1.09 4.02
N ALA A 107 3.90 -2.09 4.13
CA ALA A 107 2.47 -1.90 4.36
C ALA A 107 2.20 -1.18 5.68
N ASN A 108 1.30 -0.21 5.68
CA ASN A 108 0.84 0.50 6.87
C ASN A 108 -0.51 -0.04 7.36
N LEU A 109 -1.35 -0.46 6.44
CA LEU A 109 -2.71 -0.92 6.69
C LEU A 109 -3.05 -2.12 5.80
N VAL A 110 -3.75 -3.09 6.37
CA VAL A 110 -4.36 -4.20 5.62
C VAL A 110 -5.86 -4.18 5.84
N LEU A 111 -6.63 -4.19 4.75
CA LEU A 111 -8.08 -4.32 4.76
C LEU A 111 -8.44 -5.72 4.26
N ALA A 112 -9.04 -6.55 5.08
CA ALA A 112 -9.35 -7.94 4.76
C ALA A 112 -10.76 -8.34 5.19
N GLY A 113 -11.35 -9.30 4.50
CA GLY A 113 -12.61 -9.92 4.92
C GLY A 113 -12.41 -10.78 6.17
N GLY A 114 -11.85 -11.96 6.00
CA GLY A 114 -11.49 -12.85 7.10
C GLY A 114 -9.98 -13.10 7.16
N MET A 115 -9.42 -13.15 8.36
CA MET A 115 -8.01 -13.43 8.58
C MET A 115 -7.81 -14.32 9.81
N GLY A 116 -7.01 -15.37 9.68
CA GLY A 116 -6.64 -16.24 10.79
C GLY A 116 -5.73 -15.57 11.81
N GLY A 117 -5.66 -16.11 13.02
CA GLY A 117 -4.88 -15.53 14.11
C GLY A 117 -3.37 -15.41 13.83
N ARG A 118 -2.78 -16.34 13.05
CA ARG A 118 -1.36 -16.33 12.74
C ARG A 118 -0.93 -15.11 11.88
N PRO A 119 -1.57 -14.80 10.74
CA PRO A 119 -1.31 -13.57 10.01
C PRO A 119 -1.52 -12.31 10.84
N LEU A 120 -2.57 -12.25 11.67
CA LEU A 120 -2.85 -11.13 12.56
C LEU A 120 -1.69 -10.86 13.53
N GLN A 121 -1.11 -11.92 14.14
CA GLN A 121 0.05 -11.81 15.02
C GLN A 121 1.27 -11.27 14.28
N ILE A 122 1.53 -11.72 13.06
CA ILE A 122 2.65 -11.26 12.24
C ILE A 122 2.52 -9.77 11.93
N PHE A 123 1.35 -9.32 11.51
CA PHE A 123 1.09 -7.91 11.25
C PHE A 123 1.25 -7.05 12.51
N ALA A 124 0.72 -7.50 13.64
CA ALA A 124 0.85 -6.81 14.92
C ALA A 124 2.32 -6.66 15.34
N GLN A 125 3.15 -7.70 15.19
CA GLN A 125 4.58 -7.67 15.49
C GLN A 125 5.35 -6.69 14.59
N ASN A 126 4.90 -6.49 13.36
CA ASN A 126 5.52 -5.57 12.40
C ASN A 126 4.90 -4.16 12.41
N GLY A 127 3.97 -3.88 13.32
CA GLY A 127 3.34 -2.56 13.46
C GLY A 127 2.37 -2.21 12.31
N VAL A 128 1.89 -3.21 11.57
CA VAL A 128 0.92 -3.04 10.49
C VAL A 128 -0.49 -3.09 11.07
N LYS A 129 -1.29 -2.07 10.82
CA LYS A 129 -2.71 -2.04 11.23
C LYS A 129 -3.51 -2.99 10.35
N VAL A 130 -4.41 -3.78 10.95
CA VAL A 130 -5.31 -4.67 10.22
C VAL A 130 -6.75 -4.36 10.56
N VAL A 131 -7.59 -4.28 9.54
CA VAL A 131 -9.06 -4.21 9.67
C VAL A 131 -9.63 -5.46 9.02
N VAL A 132 -10.34 -6.24 9.80
CA VAL A 132 -11.01 -7.48 9.35
C VAL A 132 -12.53 -7.28 9.25
N GLY A 133 -13.20 -8.19 8.58
CA GLY A 133 -14.65 -8.11 8.38
C GLY A 133 -15.07 -7.14 7.28
N CYS A 134 -14.11 -6.74 6.41
CA CYS A 134 -14.43 -5.87 5.28
C CYS A 134 -15.30 -6.61 4.25
N PRO A 135 -16.30 -5.94 3.64
CA PRO A 135 -17.16 -6.54 2.62
C PRO A 135 -16.39 -6.79 1.30
N GLU A 136 -16.85 -7.76 0.53
CA GLU A 136 -16.29 -8.12 -0.78
C GLU A 136 -16.73 -7.11 -1.86
N LEU A 137 -16.23 -5.88 -1.77
CA LEU A 137 -16.46 -4.79 -2.72
C LEU A 137 -15.22 -4.56 -3.58
N ASP A 138 -15.37 -3.71 -4.58
CA ASP A 138 -14.26 -3.26 -5.40
C ASP A 138 -13.19 -2.58 -4.54
N VAL A 139 -11.92 -2.80 -4.87
CA VAL A 139 -10.78 -2.32 -4.07
C VAL A 139 -10.84 -0.82 -3.79
N GLU A 140 -11.15 -0.03 -4.83
CA GLU A 140 -11.26 1.43 -4.70
C GLU A 140 -12.42 1.84 -3.78
N GLU A 141 -13.53 1.12 -3.84
CA GLU A 141 -14.69 1.38 -3.01
C GLU A 141 -14.40 1.10 -1.53
N VAL A 142 -13.71 -0.02 -1.23
CA VAL A 142 -13.29 -0.35 0.14
C VAL A 142 -12.37 0.72 0.72
N ILE A 143 -11.41 1.20 -0.07
CA ILE A 143 -10.50 2.28 0.33
C ILE A 143 -11.29 3.56 0.61
N ASN A 144 -12.18 3.96 -0.29
CA ASN A 144 -13.00 5.16 -0.14
C ASN A 144 -13.90 5.07 1.09
N GLN A 145 -14.54 3.94 1.34
CA GLN A 145 -15.38 3.73 2.52
C GLN A 145 -14.55 3.78 3.81
N TYR A 146 -13.33 3.24 3.80
CA TYR A 146 -12.44 3.31 4.96
C TYR A 146 -12.10 4.76 5.33
N PHE A 147 -11.72 5.59 4.36
CA PHE A 147 -11.37 6.99 4.62
C PHE A 147 -12.58 7.89 4.93
N ASN A 148 -13.77 7.49 4.56
CA ASN A 148 -14.99 8.22 4.87
C ASN A 148 -15.69 7.73 6.14
N ASP A 149 -15.08 6.77 6.87
CA ASP A 149 -15.65 6.13 8.07
C ASP A 149 -17.04 5.49 7.82
N THR A 150 -17.27 5.07 6.57
CA THR A 150 -18.51 4.40 6.15
C THR A 150 -18.34 2.90 5.94
N LEU A 151 -17.11 2.40 6.12
CA LEU A 151 -16.80 0.98 5.95
C LEU A 151 -17.51 0.17 7.05
N SER A 152 -18.53 -0.57 6.65
CA SER A 152 -19.24 -1.50 7.55
C SER A 152 -18.42 -2.79 7.66
N THR A 153 -17.80 -3.01 8.81
CA THR A 153 -17.07 -4.23 9.10
C THR A 153 -17.97 -5.22 9.81
N GLY A 154 -18.02 -6.45 9.29
CA GLY A 154 -18.68 -7.58 9.94
C GLY A 154 -17.77 -8.30 10.93
N GLU A 155 -18.20 -9.47 11.38
CA GLU A 155 -17.37 -10.35 12.18
C GLU A 155 -16.22 -10.95 11.34
N ASN A 156 -15.10 -11.27 11.99
CA ASN A 156 -13.99 -11.96 11.32
C ASN A 156 -14.44 -13.38 10.95
N SER A 157 -14.67 -13.64 9.69
CA SER A 157 -15.18 -14.93 9.20
C SER A 157 -14.24 -16.13 9.47
N CYS A 158 -13.03 -15.88 9.95
CA CYS A 158 -12.03 -16.92 10.28
C CYS A 158 -11.94 -17.24 11.78
N GLU A 159 -12.70 -16.62 12.66
CA GLU A 159 -12.63 -16.90 14.11
C GLU A 159 -13.34 -18.21 14.52
N GLY A 160 -14.10 -18.85 13.63
CA GLY A 160 -14.87 -20.06 13.90
C GLY A 160 -14.24 -21.39 13.48
N GLU A 161 -13.17 -21.40 12.69
CA GLU A 161 -12.60 -22.64 12.16
C GLU A 161 -11.12 -22.79 12.54
N HIS A 162 -10.87 -23.67 13.49
CA HIS A 162 -9.53 -24.22 13.73
C HIS A 162 -9.12 -25.11 12.55
N HIS A 163 -8.85 -24.53 11.40
CA HIS A 163 -8.20 -25.27 10.33
C HIS A 163 -6.72 -25.44 10.66
N HIS A 164 -6.41 -26.62 11.20
CA HIS A 164 -5.06 -27.14 11.21
C HIS A 164 -4.53 -27.14 9.77
N CYS A 165 -3.56 -26.30 9.49
CA CYS A 165 -2.74 -26.45 8.30
C CYS A 165 -1.99 -27.78 8.41
N HIS A 166 -2.56 -28.87 7.88
CA HIS A 166 -1.86 -30.13 7.74
C HIS A 166 -0.78 -29.95 6.67
N GLY A 167 0.43 -29.70 7.14
CA GLY A 167 1.61 -29.95 6.32
C GLY A 167 1.62 -31.45 5.96
N HIS A 168 1.50 -31.73 4.68
CA HIS A 168 1.72 -33.06 4.15
C HIS A 168 3.18 -33.45 4.41
N ARG A 169 3.43 -34.15 5.52
CA ARG A 169 4.61 -34.99 5.67
C ARG A 169 4.38 -36.23 4.84
N HIS A 170 5.09 -36.35 3.75
CA HIS A 170 5.30 -37.64 3.10
C HIS A 170 6.08 -38.56 4.05
N GLU A 171 5.38 -39.43 4.78
CA GLU A 171 5.98 -40.60 5.39
C GLU A 171 6.09 -41.71 4.35
N HIS A 172 7.32 -41.97 3.94
CA HIS A 172 7.67 -43.21 3.28
C HIS A 172 7.48 -44.39 4.27
N LYS A 173 6.40 -45.13 4.14
CA LYS A 173 6.28 -46.43 4.79
C LYS A 173 7.04 -47.44 3.96
N HIS A 174 8.18 -47.84 4.48
CA HIS A 174 8.86 -49.08 4.10
C HIS A 174 8.02 -50.28 4.56
N CYS A 175 7.42 -50.96 3.62
CA CYS A 175 6.81 -52.26 3.85
C CYS A 175 7.89 -53.35 3.70
N SER A 176 8.42 -53.88 4.79
CA SER A 176 9.15 -55.14 4.77
C SER A 176 8.20 -56.28 5.11
N LYS A 177 8.00 -57.17 4.15
CA LYS A 177 7.42 -58.46 4.36
C LYS A 177 8.51 -59.41 4.84
N ILE A 178 8.21 -60.17 5.88
CA ILE A 178 8.50 -61.60 6.01
C ILE A 178 7.30 -62.21 6.72
#